data_41f17f520753858528d7d62a11ae0a68
#
_entry.id   41f17f520753858528d7d62a11ae0a68
#
_cell.length_a   1.000
_cell.length_b   1.000
_cell.length_c   1.000
_cell.angle_alpha   90.00
_cell.angle_beta   90.00
_cell.angle_gamma   90.00
#
_symmetry.space_group_name_H-M   'P 1'
#
loop_
_entity.id
_entity.type
_entity.pdbx_description
1 polymer ?
#
loop_
_entity_poly.entity_id
_entity_poly.type
_entity_poly.pdbx_seq_one_letter_code
_entity_poly.pdbx_strand_id
1 'polypeptide(L)'
;MINIEKNLDPKLMTAKHKKKKSAFTLIELIVVIAIIAILAAALTPSFTGYINEAKKVSVINQAKNVVTAYEATKVKSSNTYTLNTTVDTFANGSDLLDKKDVNKLSNTSIGNCYSIVNTEKFEFDVTDKGLLNPSTISEIPSTNNENSNPQ
;
A
#
# COMPACT_ATOMS: atom_id res chain seq x y z
N MET A 1 9.85 -54.08 -81.77
CA MET A 1 10.28 -52.77 -81.18
C MET A 1 9.31 -52.43 -80.09
N ILE A 2 9.71 -52.65 -78.87
CA ILE A 2 8.89 -52.40 -77.70
C ILE A 2 9.64 -51.35 -76.85
N ASN A 3 9.09 -50.11 -76.82
CA ASN A 3 9.60 -49.04 -76.04
C ASN A 3 8.99 -49.17 -74.61
N ILE A 4 9.84 -49.45 -73.66
CA ILE A 4 9.46 -49.44 -72.26
C ILE A 4 10.01 -48.15 -71.67
N GLU A 5 9.19 -47.10 -71.62
CA GLU A 5 9.46 -45.93 -70.85
C GLU A 5 9.19 -46.26 -69.40
N LYS A 6 10.28 -46.27 -68.62
CA LYS A 6 10.28 -46.45 -67.16
C LYS A 6 9.94 -45.15 -66.51
N ASN A 7 8.67 -44.95 -66.16
CA ASN A 7 8.25 -43.86 -65.31
C ASN A 7 8.86 -44.05 -63.91
N LEU A 8 9.92 -43.33 -63.62
CA LEU A 8 10.46 -43.22 -62.25
C LEU A 8 9.87 -41.97 -61.63
N ASP A 9 8.84 -42.12 -60.78
CA ASP A 9 8.39 -41.11 -59.90
C ASP A 9 9.40 -40.91 -58.78
N PRO A 10 10.10 -39.80 -58.67
CA PRO A 10 10.87 -39.46 -57.46
C PRO A 10 9.92 -38.85 -56.46
N LYS A 11 9.17 -39.67 -55.74
CA LYS A 11 8.48 -39.22 -54.55
C LYS A 11 9.52 -38.84 -53.54
N LEU A 12 9.97 -37.59 -53.62
CA LEU A 12 10.87 -36.94 -52.69
C LEU A 12 10.22 -36.98 -51.34
N MET A 13 10.63 -37.93 -50.48
CA MET A 13 10.29 -37.96 -49.06
C MET A 13 10.96 -36.78 -48.39
N THR A 14 10.30 -35.64 -48.36
CA THR A 14 10.63 -34.58 -47.41
C THR A 14 10.33 -35.07 -46.00
N ALA A 15 11.33 -35.60 -45.34
CA ALA A 15 11.31 -35.91 -43.94
C ALA A 15 11.10 -34.60 -43.17
N LYS A 16 9.84 -34.34 -42.81
CA LYS A 16 9.46 -33.20 -41.98
C LYS A 16 10.14 -33.35 -40.62
N HIS A 17 11.24 -32.65 -40.44
CA HIS A 17 11.92 -32.55 -39.16
C HIS A 17 10.92 -32.03 -38.11
N LYS A 18 10.34 -32.91 -37.31
CA LYS A 18 9.59 -32.54 -36.13
C LYS A 18 10.56 -31.91 -35.15
N LYS A 19 10.54 -30.58 -35.03
CA LYS A 19 11.25 -29.88 -33.97
C LYS A 19 10.79 -30.49 -32.64
N LYS A 20 11.70 -31.14 -31.92
CA LYS A 20 11.46 -31.65 -30.58
C LYS A 20 11.14 -30.42 -29.71
N LYS A 21 9.91 -30.32 -29.26
CA LYS A 21 9.55 -29.33 -28.25
C LYS A 21 10.30 -29.74 -26.97
N SER A 22 11.20 -28.87 -26.50
CA SER A 22 11.86 -29.00 -25.21
C SER A 22 10.76 -29.01 -24.13
N ALA A 23 10.57 -30.09 -23.46
CA ALA A 23 9.67 -30.19 -22.30
C ALA A 23 10.51 -29.95 -21.06
N PHE A 24 10.02 -29.11 -20.15
CA PHE A 24 10.67 -28.87 -18.86
C PHE A 24 10.72 -30.15 -18.05
N THR A 25 11.84 -30.39 -17.39
CA THR A 25 11.99 -31.51 -16.47
C THR A 25 11.34 -31.18 -15.13
N LEU A 26 10.87 -32.21 -14.42
CA LEU A 26 10.32 -32.05 -13.08
C LEU A 26 11.33 -31.44 -12.10
N ILE A 27 12.61 -31.81 -12.26
CA ILE A 27 13.69 -31.29 -11.40
C ILE A 27 13.92 -29.79 -11.63
N GLU A 28 13.85 -29.28 -12.86
CA GLU A 28 13.95 -27.86 -13.15
C GLU A 28 12.84 -27.07 -12.45
N LEU A 29 11.61 -27.59 -12.45
CA LEU A 29 10.51 -26.95 -11.76
C LEU A 29 10.73 -26.90 -10.24
N ILE A 30 11.15 -28.03 -9.64
CA ILE A 30 11.39 -28.09 -8.19
C ILE A 30 12.49 -27.11 -7.76
N VAL A 31 13.58 -27.04 -8.52
CA VAL A 31 14.69 -26.11 -8.21
C VAL A 31 14.21 -24.65 -8.25
N VAL A 32 13.41 -24.27 -9.24
CA VAL A 32 12.88 -22.90 -9.36
C VAL A 32 11.99 -22.54 -8.17
N ILE A 33 11.04 -23.40 -7.80
CA ILE A 33 10.17 -23.12 -6.65
C ILE A 33 10.95 -23.09 -5.33
N ALA A 34 12.02 -23.90 -5.18
CA ALA A 34 12.88 -23.87 -4.01
C ALA A 34 13.61 -22.52 -3.88
N ILE A 35 14.16 -22.00 -4.98
CA ILE A 35 14.83 -20.69 -4.99
C ILE A 35 13.82 -19.57 -4.67
N ILE A 36 12.64 -19.58 -5.27
CA ILE A 36 11.59 -18.59 -5.00
C ILE A 36 11.19 -18.64 -3.52
N ALA A 37 11.06 -19.82 -2.93
CA ALA A 37 10.70 -19.97 -1.52
C ALA A 37 11.76 -19.36 -0.58
N ILE A 38 13.04 -19.55 -0.88
CA ILE A 38 14.14 -18.97 -0.08
C ILE A 38 14.11 -17.43 -0.20
N LEU A 39 13.96 -16.89 -1.42
CA LEU A 39 13.90 -15.44 -1.64
C LEU A 39 12.67 -14.83 -0.95
N ALA A 40 11.51 -15.47 -1.06
CA ALA A 40 10.29 -15.01 -0.40
C ALA A 40 10.44 -14.96 1.13
N ALA A 41 11.06 -16.00 1.73
CA ALA A 41 11.31 -16.05 3.17
C ALA A 41 12.22 -14.91 3.65
N ALA A 42 13.23 -14.54 2.88
CA ALA A 42 14.16 -13.45 3.20
C ALA A 42 13.51 -12.05 3.08
N LEU A 43 12.56 -11.86 2.15
CA LEU A 43 11.92 -10.56 1.89
C LEU A 43 10.72 -10.28 2.80
N THR A 44 10.05 -11.31 3.30
CA THR A 44 8.80 -11.18 4.07
C THR A 44 8.90 -10.20 5.26
N PRO A 45 9.93 -10.22 6.14
CA PRO A 45 9.98 -9.31 7.29
C PRO A 45 10.09 -7.84 6.88
N SER A 46 10.75 -7.51 5.78
CA SER A 46 10.86 -6.13 5.29
C SER A 46 9.54 -5.60 4.76
N PHE A 47 8.73 -6.44 4.12
CA PHE A 47 7.43 -6.03 3.58
C PHE A 47 6.43 -5.62 4.65
N THR A 48 6.43 -6.25 5.82
CA THR A 48 5.48 -5.91 6.89
C THR A 48 5.72 -4.49 7.43
N GLY A 49 6.96 -4.05 7.53
CA GLY A 49 7.33 -2.68 7.89
C GLY A 49 6.76 -1.66 6.88
N TYR A 50 7.02 -1.86 5.59
CA TYR A 50 6.52 -0.97 4.54
C TYR A 50 4.99 -0.90 4.47
N ILE A 51 4.29 -2.03 4.72
CA ILE A 51 2.83 -2.05 4.75
C ILE A 51 2.31 -1.18 5.89
N ASN A 52 2.91 -1.25 7.07
CA ASN A 52 2.50 -0.43 8.22
C ASN A 52 2.74 1.05 7.98
N GLU A 53 3.88 1.43 7.41
CA GLU A 53 4.14 2.81 7.00
C GLU A 53 3.13 3.31 5.95
N ALA A 54 2.82 2.50 4.95
CA ALA A 54 1.80 2.84 3.95
C ALA A 54 0.41 3.03 4.58
N LYS A 55 0.05 2.24 5.61
CA LYS A 55 -1.19 2.40 6.37
C LYS A 55 -1.19 3.74 7.14
N LYS A 56 -0.09 4.08 7.81
CA LYS A 56 0.07 5.36 8.53
C LYS A 56 -0.05 6.54 7.57
N VAL A 57 0.64 6.51 6.44
CA VAL A 57 0.54 7.55 5.39
C VAL A 57 -0.90 7.73 4.91
N SER A 58 -1.64 6.64 4.74
CA SER A 58 -3.05 6.70 4.35
C SER A 58 -3.92 7.38 5.40
N VAL A 59 -3.69 7.11 6.70
CA VAL A 59 -4.37 7.78 7.81
C VAL A 59 -4.03 9.27 7.84
N ILE A 60 -2.75 9.64 7.67
CA ILE A 60 -2.31 11.03 7.61
C ILE A 60 -3.00 11.78 6.47
N ASN A 61 -3.11 11.19 5.30
CA ASN A 61 -3.78 11.81 4.15
C ASN A 61 -5.27 12.05 4.43
N GLN A 62 -5.95 11.08 5.04
CA GLN A 62 -7.35 11.27 5.46
C GLN A 62 -7.48 12.36 6.54
N ALA A 63 -6.56 12.41 7.52
CA ALA A 63 -6.54 13.47 8.52
C ALA A 63 -6.31 14.85 7.91
N LYS A 64 -5.43 14.99 6.92
CA LYS A 64 -5.23 16.23 6.15
C LYS A 64 -6.52 16.68 5.46
N ASN A 65 -7.28 15.77 4.87
CA ASN A 65 -8.57 16.10 4.25
C ASN A 65 -9.55 16.65 5.29
N VAL A 66 -9.62 16.02 6.48
CA VAL A 66 -10.48 16.50 7.59
C VAL A 66 -10.07 17.90 8.03
N VAL A 67 -8.78 18.14 8.27
CA VAL A 67 -8.26 19.45 8.69
C VAL A 67 -8.57 20.52 7.64
N THR A 68 -8.32 20.24 6.36
CA THR A 68 -8.58 21.16 5.26
C THR A 68 -10.07 21.49 5.16
N ALA A 69 -10.95 20.49 5.24
CA ALA A 69 -12.39 20.69 5.22
C ALA A 69 -12.86 21.51 6.43
N TYR A 70 -12.34 21.21 7.61
CA TYR A 70 -12.67 21.96 8.82
C TYR A 70 -12.22 23.41 8.77
N GLU A 71 -11.01 23.69 8.31
CA GLU A 71 -10.53 25.07 8.11
C GLU A 71 -11.42 25.85 7.10
N ALA A 72 -11.86 25.17 6.03
CA ALA A 72 -12.76 25.77 5.08
C ALA A 72 -14.14 26.11 5.70
N THR A 73 -14.63 25.34 6.68
CA THR A 73 -15.89 25.66 7.37
C THR A 73 -15.76 26.84 8.32
N LYS A 74 -14.57 27.10 8.90
CA LYS A 74 -14.32 28.27 9.76
C LYS A 74 -14.51 29.60 9.01
N VAL A 75 -14.27 29.62 7.72
CA VAL A 75 -14.45 30.81 6.88
C VAL A 75 -15.94 31.13 6.66
N LYS A 76 -16.82 30.13 6.79
CA LYS A 76 -18.26 30.30 6.70
C LYS A 76 -18.79 30.70 8.07
N SER A 77 -19.53 31.77 8.17
CA SER A 77 -20.07 32.38 9.43
C SER A 77 -21.00 31.47 10.26
N SER A 78 -21.18 30.22 9.88
CA SER A 78 -22.12 29.26 10.47
C SER A 78 -21.40 27.99 10.96
N ASN A 79 -20.17 28.11 11.44
CA ASN A 79 -19.44 26.92 11.93
C ASN A 79 -19.95 26.48 13.30
N THR A 80 -20.61 25.33 13.35
CA THR A 80 -21.10 24.66 14.57
C THR A 80 -20.12 23.59 15.08
N TYR A 81 -19.06 23.30 14.35
CA TYR A 81 -18.10 22.23 14.68
C TYR A 81 -16.95 22.76 15.55
N THR A 82 -16.49 21.93 16.47
CA THR A 82 -15.35 22.18 17.36
C THR A 82 -14.26 21.13 17.17
N LEU A 83 -13.09 21.33 17.74
CA LEU A 83 -12.01 20.34 17.73
C LEU A 83 -12.39 19.01 18.40
N ASN A 84 -13.36 19.03 19.31
CA ASN A 84 -13.88 17.83 19.98
C ASN A 84 -14.94 17.08 19.13
N THR A 85 -15.42 17.67 18.04
CA THR A 85 -16.36 17.01 17.13
C THR A 85 -15.69 15.81 16.51
N THR A 86 -16.41 14.66 16.44
CA THR A 86 -15.89 13.46 15.80
C THR A 86 -15.88 13.63 14.29
N VAL A 87 -14.92 13.00 13.62
CA VAL A 87 -14.80 12.99 12.16
C VAL A 87 -16.07 12.47 11.50
N ASP A 88 -16.69 11.44 12.09
CA ASP A 88 -17.95 10.88 11.57
C ASP A 88 -19.11 11.91 11.61
N THR A 89 -19.23 12.63 12.71
CA THR A 89 -20.25 13.69 12.86
C THR A 89 -20.01 14.83 11.87
N PHE A 90 -18.75 15.24 11.73
CA PHE A 90 -18.34 16.29 10.80
C PHE A 90 -18.59 15.89 9.34
N ALA A 91 -18.20 14.68 8.94
CA ALA A 91 -18.40 14.18 7.57
C ALA A 91 -19.89 14.01 7.21
N ASN A 92 -20.74 13.63 8.19
CA ASN A 92 -22.17 13.51 7.95
C ASN A 92 -22.91 14.88 7.82
N GLY A 93 -22.36 15.92 8.41
CA GLY A 93 -22.99 17.27 8.43
C GLY A 93 -22.31 18.28 7.52
N SER A 94 -21.26 17.93 6.83
CA SER A 94 -20.49 18.81 5.95
C SER A 94 -20.53 18.33 4.49
N ASP A 95 -20.85 19.23 3.57
CA ASP A 95 -20.79 18.95 2.12
C ASP A 95 -19.35 18.90 1.56
N LEU A 96 -18.35 19.16 2.42
CA LEU A 96 -16.95 19.26 2.01
C LEU A 96 -16.16 17.95 2.16
N LEU A 97 -16.77 16.94 2.81
CA LEU A 97 -16.07 15.70 3.16
C LEU A 97 -17.01 14.51 3.04
N ASP A 98 -16.63 13.52 2.26
CA ASP A 98 -17.38 12.27 2.17
C ASP A 98 -16.88 11.27 3.24
N LYS A 99 -17.82 10.63 3.93
CA LYS A 99 -17.51 9.64 4.98
C LYS A 99 -16.65 8.49 4.48
N LYS A 100 -16.78 8.08 3.22
CA LYS A 100 -15.94 7.02 2.62
C LYS A 100 -14.47 7.43 2.51
N ASP A 101 -14.19 8.74 2.37
CA ASP A 101 -12.83 9.28 2.21
C ASP A 101 -12.09 9.42 3.55
N VAL A 102 -12.80 9.24 4.67
CA VAL A 102 -12.25 9.35 6.04
C VAL A 102 -12.55 8.11 6.90
N ASN A 103 -12.85 7.00 6.27
CA ASN A 103 -13.26 5.76 6.93
C ASN A 103 -12.22 5.16 7.89
N LYS A 104 -10.95 5.58 7.79
CA LYS A 104 -9.87 5.13 8.68
C LYS A 104 -9.78 5.95 9.97
N LEU A 105 -10.54 7.04 10.07
CA LEU A 105 -10.56 7.99 11.18
C LEU A 105 -11.84 7.88 12.03
N SER A 106 -12.62 6.81 11.87
CA SER A 106 -13.85 6.58 12.65
C SER A 106 -13.58 6.72 14.16
N ASN A 107 -14.48 7.39 14.87
CA ASN A 107 -14.37 7.69 16.30
C ASN A 107 -13.18 8.59 16.71
N THR A 108 -12.57 9.28 15.76
CA THR A 108 -11.49 10.23 16.01
C THR A 108 -12.05 11.65 16.04
N SER A 109 -11.52 12.51 16.92
CA SER A 109 -11.88 13.93 16.93
C SER A 109 -11.13 14.71 15.86
N ILE A 110 -11.68 15.86 15.43
CA ILE A 110 -10.98 16.79 14.54
C ILE A 110 -9.65 17.24 15.17
N GLY A 111 -9.61 17.45 16.50
CA GLY A 111 -8.38 17.81 17.21
C GLY A 111 -7.28 16.75 17.06
N ASN A 112 -7.64 15.47 17.15
CA ASN A 112 -6.70 14.38 16.90
C ASN A 112 -6.15 14.38 15.46
N CYS A 113 -6.95 14.82 14.48
CA CYS A 113 -6.47 14.94 13.09
C CYS A 113 -5.36 15.99 12.98
N TYR A 114 -5.42 17.09 13.73
CA TYR A 114 -4.31 18.06 13.78
C TYR A 114 -3.04 17.45 14.35
N SER A 115 -3.14 16.66 15.44
CA SER A 115 -1.99 15.95 16.00
C SER A 115 -1.38 14.96 14.97
N ILE A 116 -2.22 14.15 14.31
CA ILE A 116 -1.78 13.16 13.31
C ILE A 116 -1.07 13.80 12.11
N VAL A 117 -1.52 14.98 11.68
CA VAL A 117 -0.89 15.70 10.56
C VAL A 117 0.47 16.27 10.96
N ASN A 118 0.68 16.56 12.23
CA ASN A 118 1.95 17.08 12.76
C ASN A 118 2.88 15.93 13.16
N THR A 119 3.41 15.23 12.19
CA THR A 119 4.29 14.06 12.36
C THR A 119 5.66 14.38 12.98
N GLU A 120 6.02 15.65 13.13
CA GLU A 120 7.24 16.07 13.82
C GLU A 120 7.07 16.08 15.35
N LYS A 121 5.83 16.28 15.82
CA LYS A 121 5.52 16.39 17.24
C LYS A 121 4.77 15.20 17.79
N PHE A 122 4.05 14.48 16.95
CA PHE A 122 3.18 13.39 17.38
C PHE A 122 3.47 12.11 16.62
N GLU A 123 3.39 11.00 17.33
CA GLU A 123 3.39 9.65 16.79
C GLU A 123 2.05 8.97 17.09
N PHE A 124 1.72 7.95 16.31
CA PHE A 124 0.51 7.14 16.49
C PHE A 124 0.69 5.78 15.83
N ASP A 125 -0.18 4.84 16.20
CA ASP A 125 -0.24 3.52 15.60
C ASP A 125 -1.54 3.29 14.84
N VAL A 126 -1.48 2.32 13.93
CA VAL A 126 -2.61 1.84 13.16
C VAL A 126 -2.88 0.37 13.48
N THR A 127 -4.15 -0.01 13.41
CA THR A 127 -4.55 -1.41 13.56
C THR A 127 -4.12 -2.24 12.35
N ASP A 128 -4.20 -3.58 12.45
CA ASP A 128 -3.93 -4.49 11.34
C ASP A 128 -4.79 -4.18 10.11
N LYS A 129 -5.99 -3.67 10.30
CA LYS A 129 -6.89 -3.22 9.23
C LYS A 129 -6.55 -1.85 8.67
N GLY A 130 -5.52 -1.18 9.18
CA GLY A 130 -5.09 0.15 8.77
C GLY A 130 -6.00 1.28 9.26
N LEU A 131 -6.77 1.05 10.33
CA LEU A 131 -7.54 2.09 10.99
C LEU A 131 -6.66 2.78 12.04
N LEU A 132 -6.88 4.08 12.24
CA LEU A 132 -6.23 4.80 13.33
C LEU A 132 -6.60 4.18 14.68
N ASN A 133 -5.63 4.08 15.58
CA ASN A 133 -5.86 3.83 16.98
C ASN A 133 -5.70 5.16 17.75
N PRO A 134 -6.79 5.88 18.09
CA PRO A 134 -6.71 7.20 18.70
C PRO A 134 -6.02 7.22 20.07
N SER A 135 -6.02 6.11 20.81
CA SER A 135 -5.40 6.01 22.13
C SER A 135 -3.87 5.93 22.09
N THR A 136 -3.28 5.74 20.91
CA THR A 136 -1.83 5.70 20.73
C THR A 136 -1.23 7.03 20.28
N ILE A 137 -2.06 8.06 20.08
CA ILE A 137 -1.56 9.39 19.72
C ILE A 137 -0.82 9.97 20.94
N SER A 138 0.50 10.17 20.80
CA SER A 138 1.37 10.68 21.85
C SER A 138 2.37 11.70 21.29
N GLU A 139 2.79 12.65 22.13
CA GLU A 139 3.84 13.57 21.76
C GLU A 139 5.19 12.86 21.71
N ILE A 140 5.97 13.15 20.69
CA ILE A 140 7.35 12.68 20.58
C ILE A 140 8.19 13.47 21.58
N PRO A 141 8.91 12.82 22.53
CA PRO A 141 9.75 13.52 23.49
C PRO A 141 10.76 14.42 22.77
N SER A 142 10.72 15.72 23.04
CA SER A 142 11.74 16.63 22.55
C SER A 142 13.08 16.25 23.16
N THR A 143 13.99 15.71 22.37
CA THR A 143 15.39 15.55 22.79
C THR A 143 16.02 16.93 22.80
N ASN A 144 15.83 17.65 23.89
CA ASN A 144 16.66 18.82 24.18
C ASN A 144 18.08 18.31 24.43
N ASN A 145 18.91 18.34 23.38
CA ASN A 145 20.34 18.34 23.56
C ASN A 145 20.74 19.69 24.18
N GLU A 146 20.49 19.84 25.49
CA GLU A 146 21.28 20.79 26.27
C GLU A 146 22.69 20.21 26.36
N ASN A 147 23.49 20.63 25.40
CA ASN A 147 24.94 20.57 25.49
C ASN A 147 25.39 21.55 26.54
N SER A 148 25.20 21.18 27.84
CA SER A 148 25.85 21.85 28.95
C SER A 148 27.32 21.46 28.91
N ASN A 149 28.10 22.28 28.21
CA ASN A 149 29.55 22.29 28.30
C ASN A 149 29.94 22.84 29.70
N PRO A 150 30.50 22.05 30.62
CA PRO A 150 31.07 22.61 31.84
C PRO A 150 32.45 23.18 31.49
N GLN A 151 32.62 24.46 31.75
CA GLN A 151 33.94 25.08 31.83
C GLN A 151 34.69 24.58 33.07
#